data_3f05d1f1ca125f71da4c71297e5c10cf
#
_entry.id   3f05d1f1ca125f71da4c71297e5c10cf
#
_cell.length_a   1.000
_cell.length_b   1.000
_cell.length_c   1.000
_cell.angle_alpha   90.00
_cell.angle_beta   90.00
_cell.angle_gamma   90.00
#
_symmetry.space_group_name_H-M   'P 1'
#
loop_
_entity.id
_entity.type
_entity.pdbx_description
1 polymer ?
#
loop_
_entity_poly.entity_id
_entity_poly.type
_entity_poly.pdbx_seq_one_letter_code
_entity_poly.pdbx_strand_id
1 'polypeptide(L)'
;MVKISKEAALEYHESGRPGKIEVKPTKAYRTQTDLSLAYSPGVAYPCLEIQDNPDAAYRYTDKGNLVAVISNGTAVLGLGDIGAMSGKPVMEGKGLLFKIYGGIDVFDIEVNEKDPEKFCEAVEKIAPTFGGINLEDIKAPECFYIEERLKRTLDIPVMHDDQHGTAIISAAGLKNALEVIGKDIKKVRLVVNGAGAAAISCTKLYMALGVQKENILMLDSKGVITSDREGLNEQKKFFATDRRDIHTLDRKSVV
;
A
#
# COMPACT_ATOMS: atom_id res chain seq x y z
N MET A 1 -8.43 -2.48 22.88
CA MET A 1 -8.89 -3.04 21.59
C MET A 1 -10.18 -3.80 21.81
N VAL A 2 -11.19 -3.62 20.96
CA VAL A 2 -12.42 -4.43 20.98
C VAL A 2 -12.06 -5.85 20.61
N LYS A 3 -12.47 -6.82 21.42
CA LYS A 3 -12.21 -8.26 21.17
C LYS A 3 -13.31 -8.75 20.22
N ILE A 4 -12.94 -9.08 19.00
CA ILE A 4 -13.86 -9.62 17.97
C ILE A 4 -13.76 -11.15 17.96
N SER A 5 -14.92 -11.85 17.98
CA SER A 5 -14.95 -13.29 17.81
C SER A 5 -14.86 -13.69 16.33
N LYS A 6 -14.44 -14.92 16.06
CA LYS A 6 -14.40 -15.48 14.71
C LYS A 6 -15.79 -15.48 14.07
N GLU A 7 -16.78 -15.90 14.84
CA GLU A 7 -18.18 -16.02 14.38
C GLU A 7 -18.72 -14.65 13.94
N ALA A 8 -18.54 -13.62 14.79
CA ALA A 8 -18.97 -12.27 14.48
C ALA A 8 -18.27 -11.70 13.22
N ALA A 9 -16.98 -12.01 13.04
CA ALA A 9 -16.25 -11.59 11.85
C ALA A 9 -16.77 -12.28 10.57
N LEU A 10 -17.04 -13.57 10.62
CA LEU A 10 -17.59 -14.32 9.48
C LEU A 10 -19.01 -13.86 9.13
N GLU A 11 -19.87 -13.70 10.14
CA GLU A 11 -21.22 -13.18 9.97
C GLU A 11 -21.23 -11.80 9.32
N TYR A 12 -20.35 -10.90 9.73
CA TYR A 12 -20.23 -9.56 9.13
C TYR A 12 -19.93 -9.62 7.62
N HIS A 13 -19.12 -10.58 7.16
CA HIS A 13 -18.77 -10.70 5.74
C HIS A 13 -19.81 -11.43 4.90
N GLU A 14 -20.63 -12.28 5.49
CA GLU A 14 -21.60 -13.12 4.82
C GLU A 14 -23.00 -12.52 4.80
N SER A 15 -23.38 -11.77 5.86
CA SER A 15 -24.75 -11.28 6.05
C SER A 15 -25.18 -10.30 4.97
N GLY A 16 -26.43 -10.43 4.51
CA GLY A 16 -27.00 -9.59 3.46
C GLY A 16 -26.36 -9.88 2.09
N ARG A 17 -25.78 -8.85 1.46
CA ARG A 17 -24.96 -9.02 0.26
C ARG A 17 -23.52 -9.33 0.69
N PRO A 18 -22.97 -10.49 0.32
CA PRO A 18 -21.59 -10.84 0.67
C PRO A 18 -20.57 -9.83 0.14
N GLY A 19 -19.48 -9.67 0.89
CA GLY A 19 -18.41 -8.71 0.57
C GLY A 19 -18.68 -7.31 1.13
N LYS A 20 -17.83 -6.35 0.79
CA LYS A 20 -17.85 -4.99 1.36
C LYS A 20 -18.00 -3.88 0.33
N ILE A 21 -17.95 -4.23 -0.96
CA ILE A 21 -18.01 -3.27 -2.06
C ILE A 21 -19.11 -3.66 -3.04
N GLU A 22 -19.65 -2.69 -3.75
CA GLU A 22 -20.56 -2.87 -4.87
C GLU A 22 -20.33 -1.80 -5.93
N VAL A 23 -20.66 -2.12 -7.18
CA VAL A 23 -20.64 -1.18 -8.30
C VAL A 23 -22.06 -0.71 -8.57
N LYS A 24 -22.25 0.62 -8.62
CA LYS A 24 -23.56 1.25 -8.88
C LYS A 24 -23.46 2.23 -10.05
N PRO A 25 -24.49 2.24 -10.95
CA PRO A 25 -24.57 3.29 -11.97
C PRO A 25 -24.68 4.68 -11.35
N THR A 26 -23.97 5.65 -11.93
CA THR A 26 -23.99 7.06 -11.52
C THR A 26 -24.86 7.94 -12.43
N LYS A 27 -25.33 7.42 -13.55
CA LYS A 27 -26.15 8.11 -14.55
C LYS A 27 -27.58 7.56 -14.56
N ALA A 28 -28.51 8.36 -15.07
CA ALA A 28 -29.87 7.91 -15.31
C ALA A 28 -29.91 6.77 -16.35
N TYR A 29 -30.79 5.80 -16.16
CA TYR A 29 -30.94 4.61 -17.02
C TYR A 29 -32.39 4.14 -17.16
N ARG A 30 -33.36 5.06 -16.97
CA ARG A 30 -34.79 4.73 -16.92
C ARG A 30 -35.50 4.88 -18.27
N THR A 31 -34.95 5.67 -19.17
CA THR A 31 -35.56 5.95 -20.48
C THR A 31 -34.70 5.40 -21.63
N GLN A 32 -35.31 5.22 -22.79
CA GLN A 32 -34.59 4.83 -24.01
C GLN A 32 -33.53 5.89 -24.37
N THR A 33 -33.81 7.16 -24.14
CA THR A 33 -32.86 8.24 -24.35
C THR A 33 -31.64 8.11 -23.44
N ASP A 34 -31.86 7.84 -22.15
CA ASP A 34 -30.77 7.61 -21.19
C ASP A 34 -29.85 6.49 -21.66
N LEU A 35 -30.43 5.35 -22.09
CA LEU A 35 -29.68 4.20 -22.57
C LEU A 35 -28.92 4.50 -23.87
N SER A 36 -29.53 5.29 -24.77
CA SER A 36 -28.87 5.72 -26.01
C SER A 36 -27.72 6.67 -25.77
N LEU A 37 -27.76 7.51 -24.74
CA LEU A 37 -26.67 8.37 -24.32
C LEU A 37 -25.56 7.58 -23.59
N ALA A 38 -25.97 6.65 -22.71
CA ALA A 38 -25.04 5.87 -21.89
C ALA A 38 -24.27 4.81 -22.69
N TYR A 39 -24.84 4.30 -23.77
CA TYR A 39 -24.25 3.24 -24.59
C TYR A 39 -24.35 3.60 -26.07
N SER A 40 -25.00 2.82 -26.91
CA SER A 40 -25.05 3.05 -28.36
C SER A 40 -26.27 3.89 -28.76
N PRO A 41 -26.10 4.98 -29.57
CA PRO A 41 -24.88 5.45 -30.24
C PRO A 41 -24.09 6.52 -29.48
N GLY A 42 -24.62 7.09 -28.40
CA GLY A 42 -24.11 8.27 -27.72
C GLY A 42 -22.68 8.12 -27.19
N VAL A 43 -22.30 6.92 -26.73
CA VAL A 43 -20.96 6.62 -26.18
C VAL A 43 -19.82 6.80 -27.19
N ALA A 44 -20.12 6.81 -28.50
CA ALA A 44 -19.11 7.05 -29.53
C ALA A 44 -18.43 8.43 -29.39
N TYR A 45 -19.18 9.46 -29.00
CA TYR A 45 -18.64 10.80 -28.88
C TYR A 45 -17.54 10.91 -27.81
N PRO A 46 -17.74 10.52 -26.55
CA PRO A 46 -16.64 10.54 -25.58
C PRO A 46 -15.47 9.62 -25.97
N CYS A 47 -15.69 8.50 -26.68
CA CYS A 47 -14.60 7.68 -27.20
C CYS A 47 -13.72 8.44 -28.17
N LEU A 48 -14.30 9.20 -29.12
CA LEU A 48 -13.56 10.02 -30.07
C LEU A 48 -12.81 11.17 -29.38
N GLU A 49 -13.42 11.83 -28.41
CA GLU A 49 -12.76 12.86 -27.60
C GLU A 49 -11.52 12.33 -26.86
N ILE A 50 -11.64 11.13 -26.27
CA ILE A 50 -10.51 10.48 -25.57
C ILE A 50 -9.44 10.01 -26.55
N GLN A 51 -9.82 9.57 -27.75
CA GLN A 51 -8.87 9.19 -28.81
C GLN A 51 -8.05 10.39 -29.27
N ASP A 52 -8.67 11.56 -29.41
CA ASP A 52 -8.01 12.80 -29.81
C ASP A 52 -7.18 13.39 -28.67
N ASN A 53 -7.69 13.34 -27.45
CA ASN A 53 -7.00 13.80 -26.24
C ASN A 53 -7.18 12.81 -25.10
N PRO A 54 -6.16 11.97 -24.76
CA PRO A 54 -6.24 10.97 -23.69
C PRO A 54 -6.61 11.53 -22.31
N ASP A 55 -6.29 12.79 -22.00
CA ASP A 55 -6.65 13.43 -20.73
C ASP A 55 -8.17 13.64 -20.59
N ALA A 56 -8.91 13.61 -21.69
CA ALA A 56 -10.37 13.64 -21.67
C ALA A 56 -10.98 12.42 -20.95
N ALA A 57 -10.22 11.33 -20.76
CA ALA A 57 -10.65 10.20 -19.97
C ALA A 57 -10.99 10.59 -18.52
N TYR A 58 -10.26 11.52 -17.92
CA TYR A 58 -10.54 12.04 -16.58
C TYR A 58 -11.84 12.86 -16.49
N ARG A 59 -12.34 13.33 -17.62
CA ARG A 59 -13.59 14.09 -17.71
C ARG A 59 -14.80 13.22 -18.02
N TYR A 60 -14.64 12.20 -18.86
CA TYR A 60 -15.75 11.43 -19.41
C TYR A 60 -15.89 10.02 -18.83
N THR A 61 -14.96 9.60 -17.98
CA THR A 61 -15.00 8.29 -17.31
C THR A 61 -14.81 8.46 -15.79
N ASP A 62 -14.89 7.36 -15.07
CA ASP A 62 -14.61 7.30 -13.62
C ASP A 62 -13.11 7.25 -13.29
N LYS A 63 -12.22 7.20 -14.30
CA LYS A 63 -10.77 7.12 -14.12
C LYS A 63 -10.22 8.12 -13.09
N GLY A 64 -10.76 9.33 -13.04
CA GLY A 64 -10.31 10.38 -12.12
C GLY A 64 -10.57 10.12 -10.64
N ASN A 65 -11.46 9.18 -10.33
CA ASN A 65 -11.82 8.81 -8.94
C ASN A 65 -11.74 7.30 -8.68
N LEU A 66 -11.15 6.52 -9.58
CA LEU A 66 -11.04 5.07 -9.46
C LEU A 66 -9.59 4.66 -9.20
N VAL A 67 -9.34 4.02 -8.06
CA VAL A 67 -8.04 3.48 -7.67
C VAL A 67 -8.08 1.95 -7.71
N ALA A 68 -7.02 1.32 -8.21
CA ALA A 68 -6.82 -0.11 -8.04
C ALA A 68 -6.11 -0.40 -6.70
N VAL A 69 -6.68 -1.25 -5.87
CA VAL A 69 -5.97 -1.89 -4.75
C VAL A 69 -5.47 -3.25 -5.23
N ILE A 70 -4.16 -3.38 -5.39
CA ILE A 70 -3.55 -4.56 -6.05
C ILE A 70 -2.68 -5.33 -5.08
N SER A 71 -2.90 -6.65 -4.99
CA SER A 71 -2.14 -7.56 -4.14
C SER A 71 -1.85 -8.88 -4.85
N ASN A 72 -0.77 -9.55 -4.43
CA ASN A 72 -0.56 -10.97 -4.74
C ASN A 72 -0.68 -11.87 -3.50
N GLY A 73 -1.07 -11.30 -2.36
CA GLY A 73 -1.33 -12.02 -1.13
C GLY A 73 -0.13 -12.68 -0.48
N THR A 74 1.09 -12.12 -0.70
CA THR A 74 2.34 -12.72 -0.20
C THR A 74 2.76 -12.24 1.19
N ALA A 75 2.09 -11.21 1.75
CA ALA A 75 2.36 -10.69 3.10
C ALA A 75 1.08 -10.17 3.77
N VAL A 76 0.03 -10.97 3.78
CA VAL A 76 -1.30 -10.57 4.27
C VAL A 76 -1.31 -10.50 5.79
N LEU A 77 -1.44 -9.29 6.36
CA LEU A 77 -1.49 -9.03 7.80
C LEU A 77 -0.38 -9.80 8.56
N GLY A 78 -0.73 -10.48 9.65
CA GLY A 78 0.15 -11.39 10.39
C GLY A 78 0.10 -12.84 9.90
N LEU A 79 -0.61 -13.12 8.80
CA LEU A 79 -0.82 -14.49 8.27
C LEU A 79 0.27 -14.91 7.27
N GLY A 80 1.01 -13.95 6.70
CA GLY A 80 2.06 -14.22 5.72
C GLY A 80 1.56 -14.49 4.32
N ASP A 81 2.21 -15.41 3.61
CA ASP A 81 1.88 -15.79 2.22
C ASP A 81 0.69 -16.77 2.19
N ILE A 82 -0.52 -16.24 2.11
CA ILE A 82 -1.76 -17.02 2.01
C ILE A 82 -2.35 -17.04 0.59
N GLY A 83 -1.70 -16.36 -0.35
CA GLY A 83 -2.10 -16.29 -1.76
C GLY A 83 -3.13 -15.21 -2.07
N ALA A 84 -3.20 -14.85 -3.34
CA ALA A 84 -3.98 -13.73 -3.84
C ALA A 84 -5.47 -13.81 -3.45
N MET A 85 -6.14 -14.92 -3.76
CA MET A 85 -7.58 -15.09 -3.49
C MET A 85 -7.91 -14.98 -1.99
N SER A 86 -7.06 -15.53 -1.12
CA SER A 86 -7.29 -15.47 0.33
C SER A 86 -7.11 -14.07 0.90
N GLY A 87 -6.38 -13.20 0.21
CA GLY A 87 -6.19 -11.79 0.57
C GLY A 87 -7.39 -10.89 0.23
N LYS A 88 -8.31 -11.34 -0.63
CA LYS A 88 -9.44 -10.52 -1.11
C LYS A 88 -10.25 -9.83 -0.01
N PRO A 89 -10.62 -10.46 1.12
CA PRO A 89 -11.36 -9.76 2.17
C PRO A 89 -10.61 -8.55 2.76
N VAL A 90 -9.27 -8.57 2.76
CA VAL A 90 -8.43 -7.43 3.19
C VAL A 90 -8.48 -6.33 2.14
N MET A 91 -8.36 -6.69 0.85
CA MET A 91 -8.38 -5.72 -0.26
C MET A 91 -9.73 -5.01 -0.37
N GLU A 92 -10.85 -5.72 -0.22
CA GLU A 92 -12.17 -5.08 -0.09
C GLU A 92 -12.26 -4.16 1.13
N GLY A 93 -11.65 -4.56 2.26
CA GLY A 93 -11.56 -3.72 3.45
C GLY A 93 -10.77 -2.43 3.17
N LYS A 94 -9.67 -2.50 2.43
CA LYS A 94 -8.92 -1.33 1.99
C LYS A 94 -9.78 -0.44 1.09
N GLY A 95 -10.52 -1.01 0.13
CA GLY A 95 -11.47 -0.29 -0.71
C GLY A 95 -12.54 0.45 0.09
N LEU A 96 -13.10 -0.20 1.12
CA LEU A 96 -14.03 0.44 2.06
C LEU A 96 -13.41 1.67 2.74
N LEU A 97 -12.15 1.58 3.20
CA LEU A 97 -11.45 2.70 3.84
C LEU A 97 -11.22 3.86 2.85
N PHE A 98 -10.79 3.58 1.63
CA PHE A 98 -10.68 4.59 0.56
C PHE A 98 -12.01 5.32 0.35
N LYS A 99 -13.13 4.58 0.33
CA LYS A 99 -14.45 5.17 0.11
C LYS A 99 -14.90 6.06 1.26
N ILE A 100 -14.82 5.57 2.51
CA ILE A 100 -15.34 6.31 3.67
C ILE A 100 -14.48 7.50 4.06
N TYR A 101 -13.16 7.44 3.87
CA TYR A 101 -12.24 8.52 4.27
C TYR A 101 -11.85 9.46 3.12
N GLY A 102 -11.78 8.96 1.90
CA GLY A 102 -11.34 9.72 0.73
C GLY A 102 -12.43 10.00 -0.30
N GLY A 103 -13.59 9.35 -0.21
CA GLY A 103 -14.61 9.41 -1.26
C GLY A 103 -14.20 8.71 -2.57
N ILE A 104 -13.07 7.99 -2.55
CA ILE A 104 -12.46 7.34 -3.72
C ILE A 104 -13.11 5.98 -3.96
N ASP A 105 -13.43 5.69 -5.20
CA ASP A 105 -13.90 4.39 -5.64
C ASP A 105 -12.71 3.44 -5.87
N VAL A 106 -12.91 2.15 -5.57
CA VAL A 106 -11.85 1.15 -5.65
C VAL A 106 -12.33 -0.09 -6.36
N PHE A 107 -11.47 -0.63 -7.24
CA PHE A 107 -11.49 -2.04 -7.60
C PHE A 107 -10.30 -2.73 -6.94
N ASP A 108 -10.60 -3.79 -6.18
CA ASP A 108 -9.58 -4.69 -5.65
C ASP A 108 -9.22 -5.73 -6.72
N ILE A 109 -7.92 -5.91 -6.94
CA ILE A 109 -7.35 -6.77 -7.99
C ILE A 109 -6.37 -7.75 -7.36
N GLU A 110 -6.78 -9.00 -7.26
CA GLU A 110 -5.95 -10.07 -6.73
C GLU A 110 -5.18 -10.76 -7.86
N VAL A 111 -3.89 -10.46 -7.98
CA VAL A 111 -3.02 -10.98 -9.05
C VAL A 111 -2.32 -12.26 -8.56
N ASN A 112 -2.69 -13.40 -9.13
CA ASN A 112 -2.07 -14.68 -8.80
C ASN A 112 -0.74 -14.87 -9.52
N GLU A 113 0.22 -13.99 -9.23
CA GLU A 113 1.58 -14.02 -9.76
C GLU A 113 2.58 -13.59 -8.67
N LYS A 114 3.61 -14.41 -8.45
CA LYS A 114 4.65 -14.13 -7.46
C LYS A 114 5.97 -13.64 -8.07
N ASP A 115 6.16 -13.85 -9.37
CA ASP A 115 7.29 -13.28 -10.10
C ASP A 115 7.10 -11.77 -10.23
N PRO A 116 8.02 -10.94 -9.71
CA PRO A 116 7.85 -9.48 -9.70
C PRO A 116 7.75 -8.85 -11.10
N GLU A 117 8.48 -9.42 -12.09
CA GLU A 117 8.45 -8.91 -13.46
C GLU A 117 7.08 -9.13 -14.08
N LYS A 118 6.56 -10.35 -14.00
CA LYS A 118 5.24 -10.71 -14.56
C LYS A 118 4.11 -10.01 -13.83
N PHE A 119 4.25 -9.83 -12.51
CA PHE A 119 3.30 -9.04 -11.73
C PHE A 119 3.23 -7.61 -12.26
N CYS A 120 4.38 -6.94 -12.43
CA CYS A 120 4.43 -5.60 -13.00
C CYS A 120 3.83 -5.54 -14.41
N GLU A 121 4.13 -6.51 -15.28
CA GLU A 121 3.55 -6.58 -16.61
C GLU A 121 2.00 -6.68 -16.59
N ALA A 122 1.45 -7.45 -15.66
CA ALA A 122 0.01 -7.55 -15.49
C ALA A 122 -0.59 -6.21 -15.05
N VAL A 123 0.02 -5.55 -14.08
CA VAL A 123 -0.41 -4.24 -13.57
C VAL A 123 -0.31 -3.16 -14.64
N GLU A 124 0.79 -3.11 -15.40
CA GLU A 124 0.99 -2.17 -16.50
C GLU A 124 -0.12 -2.27 -17.58
N LYS A 125 -0.60 -3.50 -17.86
CA LYS A 125 -1.65 -3.72 -18.86
C LYS A 125 -3.05 -3.26 -18.42
N ILE A 126 -3.34 -3.26 -17.12
CA ILE A 126 -4.63 -2.81 -16.58
C ILE A 126 -4.63 -1.35 -16.10
N ALA A 127 -3.45 -0.75 -15.96
CA ALA A 127 -3.27 0.62 -15.47
C ALA A 127 -4.09 1.69 -16.21
N PRO A 128 -4.38 1.60 -17.53
CA PRO A 128 -5.20 2.57 -18.22
C PRO A 128 -6.58 2.81 -17.60
N THR A 129 -7.14 1.81 -16.92
CA THR A 129 -8.46 1.89 -16.25
C THR A 129 -8.46 2.86 -15.07
N PHE A 130 -7.32 3.04 -14.38
CA PHE A 130 -7.24 3.66 -13.06
C PHE A 130 -6.61 5.05 -13.08
N GLY A 131 -7.02 5.88 -12.13
CA GLY A 131 -6.38 7.17 -11.83
C GLY A 131 -5.24 7.06 -10.82
N GLY A 132 -5.08 5.90 -10.16
CA GLY A 132 -4.00 5.61 -9.23
C GLY A 132 -3.97 4.13 -8.82
N ILE A 133 -2.85 3.70 -8.23
CA ILE A 133 -2.65 2.33 -7.78
C ILE A 133 -2.15 2.34 -6.34
N ASN A 134 -2.83 1.58 -5.49
CA ASN A 134 -2.37 1.19 -4.16
C ASN A 134 -1.92 -0.27 -4.19
N LEU A 135 -0.64 -0.51 -3.99
CA LEU A 135 -0.10 -1.85 -3.78
C LEU A 135 -0.27 -2.21 -2.31
N GLU A 136 -0.73 -3.44 -2.03
CA GLU A 136 -1.06 -3.90 -0.67
C GLU A 136 -0.60 -5.33 -0.44
N ASP A 137 -0.13 -5.62 0.76
CA ASP A 137 0.19 -6.99 1.23
C ASP A 137 1.17 -7.76 0.30
N ILE A 138 2.15 -7.06 -0.27
CA ILE A 138 3.23 -7.63 -1.09
C ILE A 138 4.48 -7.72 -0.24
N LYS A 139 5.07 -8.91 -0.14
CA LYS A 139 6.24 -9.15 0.70
C LYS A 139 7.49 -8.39 0.26
N ALA A 140 8.34 -8.09 1.22
CA ALA A 140 9.69 -7.62 0.96
C ALA A 140 10.65 -8.83 0.71
N PRO A 141 11.67 -8.70 -0.19
CA PRO A 141 12.10 -7.45 -0.84
C PRO A 141 11.37 -7.10 -2.15
N GLU A 142 10.53 -7.98 -2.67
CA GLU A 142 9.88 -7.85 -3.99
C GLU A 142 9.04 -6.57 -4.09
N CYS A 143 8.37 -6.16 -3.02
CA CYS A 143 7.54 -4.95 -2.99
C CYS A 143 8.31 -3.67 -3.33
N PHE A 144 9.59 -3.58 -2.97
CA PHE A 144 10.42 -2.41 -3.29
C PHE A 144 10.67 -2.30 -4.80
N TYR A 145 11.01 -3.44 -5.43
CA TYR A 145 11.23 -3.50 -6.87
C TYR A 145 9.95 -3.20 -7.64
N ILE A 146 8.83 -3.83 -7.26
CA ILE A 146 7.52 -3.66 -7.91
C ILE A 146 7.10 -2.20 -7.87
N GLU A 147 7.15 -1.57 -6.71
CA GLU A 147 6.76 -0.16 -6.58
C GLU A 147 7.64 0.76 -7.41
N GLU A 148 8.96 0.59 -7.33
CA GLU A 148 9.92 1.42 -8.08
C GLU A 148 9.72 1.29 -9.59
N ARG A 149 9.54 0.06 -10.10
CA ARG A 149 9.28 -0.18 -11.52
C ARG A 149 7.99 0.49 -11.97
N LEU A 150 6.88 0.25 -11.27
CA LEU A 150 5.59 0.80 -11.65
C LEU A 150 5.55 2.34 -11.59
N LYS A 151 6.20 2.94 -10.59
CA LYS A 151 6.38 4.41 -10.53
C LYS A 151 7.14 4.99 -11.72
N ARG A 152 8.06 4.22 -12.29
CA ARG A 152 8.86 4.66 -13.44
C ARG A 152 8.15 4.46 -14.77
N THR A 153 7.29 3.44 -14.88
CA THR A 153 6.65 3.04 -16.14
C THR A 153 5.24 3.58 -16.33
N LEU A 154 4.59 4.03 -15.25
CA LEU A 154 3.21 4.51 -15.29
C LEU A 154 3.14 6.02 -15.04
N ASP A 155 2.23 6.70 -15.74
CA ASP A 155 1.97 8.15 -15.61
C ASP A 155 0.91 8.47 -14.55
N ILE A 156 0.50 7.49 -13.74
CA ILE A 156 -0.45 7.64 -12.65
C ILE A 156 0.25 7.41 -11.29
N PRO A 157 -0.25 7.99 -10.18
CA PRO A 157 0.30 7.74 -8.86
C PRO A 157 0.30 6.26 -8.49
N VAL A 158 1.44 5.76 -8.00
CA VAL A 158 1.60 4.41 -7.46
C VAL A 158 2.17 4.51 -6.05
N MET A 159 1.54 3.83 -5.10
CA MET A 159 1.96 3.78 -3.70
C MET A 159 1.85 2.35 -3.17
N HIS A 160 2.82 1.93 -2.37
CA HIS A 160 2.72 0.71 -1.55
C HIS A 160 2.40 1.12 -0.11
N ASP A 161 1.17 0.80 0.36
CA ASP A 161 0.67 1.31 1.64
C ASP A 161 1.45 0.79 2.85
N ASP A 162 1.82 -0.50 2.86
CA ASP A 162 2.63 -1.08 3.95
C ASP A 162 3.99 -0.37 4.12
N GLN A 163 4.49 0.24 3.06
CA GLN A 163 5.70 1.07 3.13
C GLN A 163 5.35 2.49 3.58
N HIS A 164 4.52 3.19 2.81
CA HIS A 164 4.38 4.64 2.90
C HIS A 164 3.26 5.06 3.84
N GLY A 165 2.13 4.35 3.89
CA GLY A 165 1.04 4.64 4.82
C GLY A 165 1.50 4.53 6.27
N THR A 166 2.14 3.39 6.60
CA THR A 166 2.73 3.16 7.92
C THR A 166 3.82 4.20 8.25
N ALA A 167 4.66 4.55 7.28
CA ALA A 167 5.70 5.56 7.49
C ALA A 167 5.11 6.94 7.80
N ILE A 168 4.07 7.37 7.06
CA ILE A 168 3.42 8.67 7.26
C ILE A 168 2.83 8.78 8.66
N ILE A 169 2.03 7.80 9.09
CA ILE A 169 1.35 7.88 10.39
C ILE A 169 2.33 7.78 11.55
N SER A 170 3.35 6.92 11.45
CA SER A 170 4.36 6.77 12.48
C SER A 170 5.26 8.01 12.58
N ALA A 171 5.59 8.65 11.46
CA ALA A 171 6.35 9.90 11.44
C ALA A 171 5.56 11.07 12.05
N ALA A 172 4.25 11.13 11.80
CA ALA A 172 3.37 12.11 12.46
C ALA A 172 3.37 11.90 13.98
N GLY A 173 3.27 10.64 14.44
CA GLY A 173 3.36 10.29 15.85
C GLY A 173 4.71 10.68 16.47
N LEU A 174 5.83 10.34 15.80
CA LEU A 174 7.17 10.71 16.26
C LEU A 174 7.33 12.23 16.38
N LYS A 175 6.93 12.98 15.36
CA LYS A 175 7.02 14.44 15.34
C LYS A 175 6.27 15.05 16.53
N ASN A 176 5.01 14.66 16.73
CA ASN A 176 4.21 15.17 17.83
C ASN A 176 4.76 14.75 19.21
N ALA A 177 5.23 13.51 19.36
CA ALA A 177 5.85 13.07 20.61
C ALA A 177 7.09 13.90 20.97
N LEU A 178 7.94 14.21 19.98
CA LEU A 178 9.13 15.04 20.19
C LEU A 178 8.79 16.47 20.57
N GLU A 179 7.73 17.04 19.98
CA GLU A 179 7.24 18.37 20.33
C GLU A 179 6.75 18.39 21.78
N VAL A 180 5.93 17.42 22.20
CA VAL A 180 5.41 17.32 23.57
C VAL A 180 6.53 17.24 24.62
N ILE A 181 7.60 16.48 24.35
CA ILE A 181 8.71 16.29 25.29
C ILE A 181 9.85 17.29 25.10
N GLY A 182 9.74 18.21 24.14
CA GLY A 182 10.76 19.23 23.86
C GLY A 182 12.10 18.66 23.38
N LYS A 183 12.11 17.52 22.67
CA LYS A 183 13.34 16.84 22.27
C LYS A 183 13.72 17.14 20.82
N ASP A 184 14.98 17.50 20.59
CA ASP A 184 15.53 17.72 19.25
C ASP A 184 15.60 16.39 18.47
N ILE A 185 14.98 16.33 17.29
CA ILE A 185 14.97 15.16 16.41
C ILE A 185 16.36 14.69 16.02
N LYS A 186 17.34 15.58 15.92
CA LYS A 186 18.75 15.25 15.60
C LYS A 186 19.44 14.47 16.71
N LYS A 187 18.93 14.55 17.94
CA LYS A 187 19.51 13.90 19.14
C LYS A 187 18.77 12.62 19.54
N VAL A 188 17.72 12.24 18.79
CA VAL A 188 16.97 11.02 19.05
C VAL A 188 17.81 9.81 18.72
N ARG A 189 17.81 8.83 19.63
CA ARG A 189 18.32 7.49 19.37
C ARG A 189 17.14 6.58 19.06
N LEU A 190 17.22 5.89 17.92
CA LEU A 190 16.16 5.06 17.38
C LEU A 190 16.59 3.58 17.35
N VAL A 191 15.80 2.72 17.96
CA VAL A 191 15.95 1.28 17.85
C VAL A 191 14.75 0.74 17.06
N VAL A 192 15.04 0.10 15.93
CA VAL A 192 14.02 -0.44 15.01
C VAL A 192 14.04 -1.95 15.11
N ASN A 193 13.03 -2.52 15.76
CA ASN A 193 12.89 -3.97 15.91
C ASN A 193 12.08 -4.55 14.75
N GLY A 194 12.77 -4.97 13.72
CA GLY A 194 12.24 -5.43 12.44
C GLY A 194 12.96 -4.75 11.27
N ALA A 195 13.03 -5.41 10.12
CA ALA A 195 13.65 -4.89 8.91
C ALA A 195 12.85 -5.32 7.66
N GLY A 196 11.53 -5.30 7.78
CA GLY A 196 10.59 -5.49 6.68
C GLY A 196 10.27 -4.17 5.96
N ALA A 197 9.31 -4.20 5.05
CA ALA A 197 8.90 -3.07 4.22
C ALA A 197 8.57 -1.81 5.05
N ALA A 198 7.70 -1.94 6.04
CA ALA A 198 7.29 -0.85 6.93
C ALA A 198 8.47 -0.26 7.71
N ALA A 199 9.27 -1.12 8.37
CA ALA A 199 10.41 -0.67 9.19
C ALA A 199 11.43 0.12 8.38
N ILE A 200 11.77 -0.36 7.18
CA ILE A 200 12.68 0.33 6.25
C ILE A 200 12.13 1.70 5.85
N SER A 201 10.86 1.76 5.44
CA SER A 201 10.24 3.00 4.96
C SER A 201 10.01 4.02 6.07
N CYS A 202 9.55 3.58 7.25
CA CYS A 202 9.45 4.44 8.43
C CYS A 202 10.80 5.06 8.78
N THR A 203 11.86 4.24 8.83
CA THR A 203 13.20 4.72 9.21
C THR A 203 13.75 5.70 8.18
N LYS A 204 13.56 5.46 6.88
CA LYS A 204 13.93 6.41 5.83
C LYS A 204 13.20 7.75 5.99
N LEU A 205 11.90 7.72 6.29
CA LEU A 205 11.13 8.95 6.51
C LEU A 205 11.59 9.69 7.78
N TYR A 206 11.91 8.98 8.87
CA TYR A 206 12.46 9.61 10.07
C TYR A 206 13.81 10.30 9.81
N MET A 207 14.66 9.69 8.96
CA MET A 207 15.92 10.33 8.53
C MET A 207 15.64 11.59 7.70
N ALA A 208 14.68 11.55 6.78
CA ALA A 208 14.27 12.72 5.99
C ALA A 208 13.74 13.85 6.89
N LEU A 209 13.14 13.53 8.04
CA LEU A 209 12.68 14.50 9.04
C LEU A 209 13.81 14.99 9.95
N GLY A 210 14.99 14.37 9.94
CA GLY A 210 16.16 14.86 10.67
C GLY A 210 16.82 13.88 11.64
N VAL A 211 16.28 12.66 11.82
CA VAL A 211 16.97 11.63 12.63
C VAL A 211 18.31 11.29 11.98
N GLN A 212 19.38 11.34 12.77
CA GLN A 212 20.72 11.07 12.27
C GLN A 212 20.95 9.56 12.11
N LYS A 213 21.56 9.14 11.00
CA LYS A 213 21.80 7.72 10.68
C LYS A 213 22.60 6.99 11.76
N GLU A 214 23.61 7.62 12.32
CA GLU A 214 24.46 7.09 13.39
C GLU A 214 23.70 6.83 14.70
N ASN A 215 22.54 7.45 14.87
CA ASN A 215 21.66 7.26 16.01
C ASN A 215 20.63 6.12 15.79
N ILE A 216 20.67 5.44 14.65
CA ILE A 216 19.73 4.38 14.31
C ILE A 216 20.38 3.02 14.51
N LEU A 217 19.66 2.12 15.18
CA LEU A 217 20.00 0.72 15.29
C LEU A 217 18.85 -0.12 14.78
N MET A 218 19.08 -0.87 13.70
CA MET A 218 18.07 -1.74 13.11
C MET A 218 18.37 -3.22 13.38
N LEU A 219 17.35 -3.98 13.74
CA LEU A 219 17.41 -5.40 14.02
C LEU A 219 16.46 -6.16 13.11
N ASP A 220 16.80 -7.42 12.84
CA ASP A 220 15.88 -8.40 12.25
C ASP A 220 15.84 -9.68 13.12
N SER A 221 15.21 -10.74 12.63
CA SER A 221 15.09 -12.03 13.36
C SER A 221 16.42 -12.67 13.76
N LYS A 222 17.54 -12.21 13.17
CA LYS A 222 18.90 -12.67 13.49
C LYS A 222 19.66 -11.69 14.41
N GLY A 223 19.00 -10.66 14.94
CA GLY A 223 19.60 -9.62 15.78
C GLY A 223 20.00 -8.37 15.01
N VAL A 224 20.95 -7.61 15.55
CA VAL A 224 21.43 -6.34 14.95
C VAL A 224 21.96 -6.59 13.54
N ILE A 225 21.60 -5.70 12.62
CA ILE A 225 22.10 -5.74 11.24
C ILE A 225 23.47 -5.11 11.24
N THR A 226 24.52 -5.97 11.24
CA THR A 226 25.91 -5.54 11.25
C THR A 226 26.53 -5.55 9.85
N SER A 227 27.56 -4.73 9.65
CA SER A 227 28.20 -4.54 8.34
C SER A 227 28.91 -5.78 7.80
N ASP A 228 29.29 -6.71 8.68
CA ASP A 228 29.94 -7.98 8.35
C ASP A 228 28.96 -9.13 8.05
N ARG A 229 27.65 -8.90 8.18
CA ARG A 229 26.65 -9.93 7.88
C ARG A 229 26.51 -10.17 6.39
N GLU A 230 26.59 -11.44 6.00
CA GLU A 230 26.32 -11.90 4.65
C GLU A 230 24.83 -12.01 4.33
N GLY A 231 24.47 -11.98 3.03
CA GLY A 231 23.11 -12.19 2.55
C GLY A 231 22.13 -11.05 2.84
N LEU A 232 22.63 -9.86 3.17
CA LEU A 232 21.80 -8.67 3.30
C LEU A 232 21.37 -8.14 1.93
N ASN A 233 20.09 -7.83 1.77
CA ASN A 233 19.63 -7.05 0.62
C ASN A 233 20.07 -5.58 0.75
N GLU A 234 19.98 -4.82 -0.35
CA GLU A 234 20.45 -3.42 -0.40
C GLU A 234 19.78 -2.52 0.64
N GLN A 235 18.50 -2.75 0.92
CA GLN A 235 17.76 -1.97 1.91
C GLN A 235 18.31 -2.19 3.33
N LYS A 236 18.64 -3.42 3.68
CA LYS A 236 19.25 -3.77 4.98
C LYS A 236 20.69 -3.31 5.05
N LYS A 237 21.48 -3.46 3.98
CA LYS A 237 22.86 -2.96 3.92
C LYS A 237 22.95 -1.46 4.23
N PHE A 238 21.98 -0.68 3.75
CA PHE A 238 21.93 0.75 4.04
C PHE A 238 21.89 1.06 5.53
N PHE A 239 21.24 0.22 6.36
CA PHE A 239 21.13 0.39 7.81
C PHE A 239 22.15 -0.43 8.61
N ALA A 240 23.03 -1.15 7.95
CA ALA A 240 24.07 -1.93 8.65
C ALA A 240 25.00 -1.03 9.47
N THR A 241 25.42 -1.54 10.63
CA THR A 241 26.25 -0.82 11.60
C THR A 241 27.45 -1.65 12.06
N ASP A 242 28.53 -0.97 12.49
CA ASP A 242 29.70 -1.61 13.11
C ASP A 242 29.56 -1.74 14.63
N ARG A 243 28.46 -1.28 15.20
CA ARG A 243 28.21 -1.40 16.65
C ARG A 243 28.10 -2.85 17.07
N ARG A 244 28.76 -3.17 18.20
CA ARG A 244 28.84 -4.52 18.79
C ARG A 244 28.35 -4.56 20.24
N ASP A 245 27.93 -3.41 20.76
CA ASP A 245 27.47 -3.23 22.14
C ASP A 245 26.03 -3.75 22.38
N ILE A 246 25.28 -3.94 21.30
CA ILE A 246 23.91 -4.47 21.34
C ILE A 246 23.80 -5.64 20.34
N HIS A 247 23.47 -6.84 20.82
CA HIS A 247 23.37 -8.04 19.99
C HIS A 247 21.90 -8.40 19.65
N THR A 248 21.02 -8.29 20.63
CA THR A 248 19.59 -8.57 20.50
C THR A 248 18.79 -7.61 21.38
N LEU A 249 17.51 -7.41 21.04
CA LEU A 249 16.57 -6.78 21.96
C LEU A 249 15.89 -7.89 22.77
N ASP A 250 15.99 -7.79 24.08
CA ASP A 250 15.10 -8.53 24.99
C ASP A 250 13.67 -7.97 24.82
N ARG A 251 12.65 -8.85 24.95
CA ARG A 251 11.23 -8.47 24.92
C ARG A 251 10.86 -7.38 25.94
N LYS A 252 11.67 -7.20 26.97
CA LYS A 252 11.52 -6.17 28.01
C LYS A 252 12.12 -4.82 27.63
N SER A 253 12.90 -4.74 26.56
CA SER A 253 13.60 -3.52 26.11
C SER A 253 12.81 -2.73 25.07
N VAL A 254 11.61 -3.19 24.70
CA VAL A 254 10.72 -2.48 23.76
C VAL A 254 9.81 -1.58 24.61
N VAL A 255 10.20 -0.33 24.74
CA VAL A 255 9.39 0.77 25.27
C VAL A 255 9.08 1.71 24.11
#